data_8700662ae1af9322b9a1f9cfb265662d
#
_entry.id   8700662ae1af9322b9a1f9cfb265662d
#
_cell.length_a   1.000
_cell.length_b   1.000
_cell.length_c   1.000
_cell.angle_alpha   90.00
_cell.angle_beta   90.00
_cell.angle_gamma   90.00
#
_symmetry.space_group_name_H-M   'P 1'
#
loop_
_entity.id
_entity.type
_entity.pdbx_description
1 polymer ?
#
loop_
_entity_poly.entity_id
_entity_poly.type
_entity_poly.pdbx_seq_one_letter_code
_entity_poly.pdbx_strand_id
1 'polypeptide(L)'
;MVKFENIEIKYGDFVAIENLNLDIKEGEFFTFLGPSGCGKTTSLRALVGFLSPSKGKVYVGDKDVTNLPVEKRNIGMVFQSYALFPTMSVYDNIAFGMKVKKASKTEIYQKVHEVTAKNKITESKLKKKMSDL
;
A
#
# COMPACT_ATOMS: atom_id res chain seq x y z
N MET A 1 9.77 -11.05 2.64
CA MET A 1 11.11 -10.46 2.33
C MET A 1 10.94 -9.31 1.34
N VAL A 2 11.61 -8.18 1.58
CA VAL A 2 11.68 -7.04 0.64
C VAL A 2 13.14 -6.63 0.52
N LYS A 3 13.63 -6.43 -0.71
CA LYS A 3 15.02 -6.03 -0.93
C LYS A 3 15.11 -4.88 -1.93
N PHE A 4 15.94 -3.89 -1.60
CA PHE A 4 16.38 -2.82 -2.50
C PHE A 4 17.85 -3.01 -2.78
N GLU A 5 18.23 -2.98 -4.05
CA GLU A 5 19.61 -3.10 -4.49
C GLU A 5 20.01 -1.88 -5.32
N ASN A 6 20.95 -1.08 -4.80
CA ASN A 6 21.52 0.09 -5.46
C ASN A 6 20.49 1.03 -6.08
N ILE A 7 19.38 1.26 -5.37
CA ILE A 7 18.26 2.08 -5.84
C ILE A 7 18.68 3.55 -5.92
N GLU A 8 18.56 4.11 -7.11
CA GLU A 8 18.60 5.55 -7.37
C GLU A 8 17.21 6.02 -7.81
N ILE A 9 16.74 7.14 -7.26
CA ILE A 9 15.47 7.76 -7.66
C ILE A 9 15.72 9.23 -7.97
N LYS A 10 15.29 9.65 -9.17
CA LYS A 10 15.41 11.02 -9.66
C LYS A 10 14.07 11.62 -10.01
N TYR A 11 13.95 12.94 -9.82
CA TYR A 11 12.89 13.79 -10.31
C TYR A 11 13.52 14.87 -11.22
N GLY A 12 13.53 14.63 -12.53
CA GLY A 12 14.34 15.43 -13.45
C GLY A 12 15.82 15.34 -13.08
N ASP A 13 16.45 16.47 -12.83
CA ASP A 13 17.87 16.54 -12.43
C ASP A 13 18.09 16.35 -10.93
N PHE A 14 17.02 16.37 -10.12
CA PHE A 14 17.12 16.21 -8.68
C PHE A 14 17.19 14.74 -8.27
N VAL A 15 18.27 14.36 -7.58
CA VAL A 15 18.45 13.02 -7.02
C VAL A 15 17.81 12.95 -5.64
N ALA A 16 16.67 12.30 -5.54
CA ALA A 16 15.94 12.14 -4.28
C ALA A 16 16.47 10.99 -3.41
N ILE A 17 16.99 9.95 -4.06
CA ILE A 17 17.67 8.81 -3.42
C ILE A 17 18.83 8.43 -4.31
N GLU A 18 20.04 8.42 -3.75
CA GLU A 18 21.27 8.21 -4.52
C GLU A 18 21.66 6.73 -4.61
N ASN A 19 21.62 6.02 -3.48
CA ASN A 19 22.02 4.60 -3.41
C ASN A 19 21.39 3.92 -2.20
N LEU A 20 20.13 3.51 -2.31
CA LEU A 20 19.45 2.77 -1.25
C LEU A 20 19.70 1.27 -1.39
N ASN A 21 20.29 0.69 -0.36
CA ASN A 21 20.42 -0.74 -0.18
C ASN A 21 19.72 -1.14 1.12
N LEU A 22 18.79 -2.08 1.05
CA LEU A 22 18.00 -2.51 2.19
C LEU A 22 17.56 -3.96 1.98
N ASP A 23 17.62 -4.75 3.03
CA ASP A 23 17.14 -6.13 3.07
C ASP A 23 16.23 -6.32 4.29
N ILE A 24 14.93 -6.49 4.06
CA ILE A 24 13.91 -6.72 5.09
C ILE A 24 13.47 -8.17 4.96
N LYS A 25 13.68 -8.95 6.01
CA LYS A 25 13.37 -10.38 6.02
C LYS A 25 11.87 -10.63 6.16
N GLU A 26 11.45 -11.84 5.83
CA GLU A 26 10.07 -12.26 6.01
C GLU A 26 9.67 -12.24 7.50
N GLY A 27 8.48 -11.71 7.80
CA GLY A 27 7.97 -11.56 9.15
C GLY A 27 8.57 -10.39 9.94
N GLU A 28 9.52 -9.66 9.38
CA GLU A 28 10.14 -8.52 10.05
C GLU A 28 9.22 -7.29 10.06
N PHE A 29 9.14 -6.62 11.21
CA PHE A 29 8.55 -5.29 11.35
C PHE A 29 9.64 -4.25 11.18
N PHE A 30 9.59 -3.50 10.09
CA PHE A 30 10.61 -2.51 9.73
C PHE A 30 10.06 -1.09 9.74
N THR A 31 10.83 -0.12 10.24
CA THR A 31 10.43 1.28 10.29
C THR A 31 11.50 2.19 9.68
N PHE A 32 11.08 3.05 8.74
CA PHE A 32 11.91 4.15 8.28
C PHE A 32 11.81 5.34 9.26
N LEU A 33 12.93 5.74 9.85
CA LEU A 33 13.05 6.93 10.68
C LEU A 33 13.91 7.98 9.98
N GLY A 34 13.59 9.24 10.21
CA GLY A 34 14.36 10.36 9.66
C GLY A 34 13.51 11.62 9.47
N PRO A 35 14.15 12.79 9.23
CA PRO A 35 13.47 14.06 9.03
C PRO A 35 12.56 14.05 7.78
N SER A 36 11.71 15.09 7.67
CA SER A 36 10.92 15.29 6.47
C SER A 36 11.83 15.47 5.25
N GLY A 37 11.45 14.88 4.12
CA GLY A 37 12.23 14.98 2.87
C GLY A 37 13.38 13.99 2.70
N CYS A 38 13.71 13.15 3.70
CA CYS A 38 14.82 12.18 3.59
C CYS A 38 14.52 10.92 2.75
N GLY A 39 13.47 10.92 1.94
CA GLY A 39 13.23 9.83 1.00
C GLY A 39 12.33 8.68 1.49
N LYS A 40 11.84 8.66 2.74
CA LYS A 40 11.00 7.56 3.29
C LYS A 40 9.79 7.22 2.41
N THR A 41 8.97 8.23 2.12
CA THR A 41 7.78 8.06 1.27
C THR A 41 8.16 7.72 -0.17
N THR A 42 9.26 8.27 -0.66
CA THR A 42 9.79 7.99 -2.01
C THR A 42 10.19 6.51 -2.13
N SER A 43 10.88 5.96 -1.12
CA SER A 43 11.24 4.54 -1.06
C SER A 43 10.00 3.63 -1.04
N LEU A 44 8.98 3.97 -0.22
CA LEU A 44 7.72 3.23 -0.18
C LEU A 44 6.98 3.29 -1.52
N ARG A 45 6.95 4.46 -2.19
CA ARG A 45 6.35 4.59 -3.53
C ARG A 45 7.08 3.77 -4.57
N ALA A 46 8.41 3.67 -4.49
CA ALA A 46 9.19 2.81 -5.37
C ALA A 46 8.88 1.32 -5.11
N LEU A 47 8.73 0.91 -3.85
CA LEU A 47 8.37 -0.45 -3.48
C LEU A 47 7.02 -0.87 -4.09
N VAL A 48 5.99 -0.05 -3.91
CA VAL A 48 4.63 -0.39 -4.40
C VAL A 48 4.47 -0.17 -5.92
N GLY A 49 5.41 0.53 -6.59
CA GLY A 49 5.38 0.72 -8.03
C GLY A 49 4.73 2.01 -8.51
N PHE A 50 4.47 2.98 -7.62
CA PHE A 50 4.04 4.32 -8.00
C PHE A 50 5.17 5.18 -8.55
N LEU A 51 6.40 4.71 -8.40
CA LEU A 51 7.60 5.37 -8.86
C LEU A 51 8.59 4.32 -9.34
N SER A 52 9.15 4.52 -10.52
CA SER A 52 10.20 3.66 -11.05
C SER A 52 11.57 4.21 -10.65
N PRO A 53 12.47 3.38 -10.10
CA PRO A 53 13.84 3.81 -9.86
C PRO A 53 14.56 4.08 -11.18
N SER A 54 15.49 5.04 -11.19
CA SER A 54 16.36 5.32 -12.33
C SER A 54 17.50 4.30 -12.44
N LYS A 55 17.88 3.71 -11.29
CA LYS A 55 18.85 2.59 -11.24
C LYS A 55 18.49 1.63 -10.12
N GLY A 56 19.05 0.43 -10.18
CA GLY A 56 18.90 -0.60 -9.16
C GLY A 56 17.68 -1.47 -9.35
N LYS A 57 17.40 -2.32 -8.37
CA LYS A 57 16.34 -3.32 -8.41
C LYS A 57 15.58 -3.42 -7.11
N VAL A 58 14.27 -3.66 -7.21
CA VAL A 58 13.38 -3.92 -6.09
C VAL A 58 12.87 -5.36 -6.16
N TYR A 59 12.98 -6.08 -5.05
CA TYR A 59 12.51 -7.46 -4.95
C TYR A 59 11.44 -7.60 -3.87
N VAL A 60 10.46 -8.46 -4.13
CA VAL A 60 9.47 -8.92 -3.16
C VAL A 60 9.45 -10.45 -3.18
N GLY A 61 9.80 -11.06 -2.06
CA GLY A 61 10.24 -12.45 -2.08
C GLY A 61 11.48 -12.60 -2.95
N ASP A 62 11.48 -13.64 -3.80
CA ASP A 62 12.55 -13.89 -4.77
C ASP A 62 12.29 -13.25 -6.14
N LYS A 63 11.22 -12.43 -6.24
CA LYS A 63 10.77 -11.86 -7.51
C LYS A 63 11.27 -10.43 -7.68
N ASP A 64 11.94 -10.16 -8.80
CA ASP A 64 12.22 -8.80 -9.26
C ASP A 64 10.90 -8.13 -9.68
N VAL A 65 10.52 -7.08 -8.96
CA VAL A 65 9.28 -6.31 -9.19
C VAL A 65 9.54 -4.92 -9.74
N THR A 66 10.79 -4.58 -10.06
CA THR A 66 11.22 -3.24 -10.45
C THR A 66 10.34 -2.62 -11.54
N ASN A 67 10.07 -3.39 -12.59
CA ASN A 67 9.29 -2.95 -13.75
C ASN A 67 7.84 -3.50 -13.75
N LEU A 68 7.41 -4.15 -12.67
CA LEU A 68 6.04 -4.63 -12.58
C LEU A 68 5.09 -3.49 -12.21
N PRO A 69 3.92 -3.42 -12.85
CA PRO A 69 2.88 -2.48 -12.48
C PRO A 69 2.35 -2.80 -11.06
N VAL A 70 1.78 -1.78 -10.41
CA VAL A 70 1.33 -1.82 -9.00
C VAL A 70 0.46 -3.04 -8.70
N GLU A 71 -0.52 -3.32 -9.55
CA GLU A 71 -1.50 -4.41 -9.38
C GLU A 71 -0.88 -5.81 -9.43
N LYS A 72 0.33 -5.94 -10.00
CA LYS A 72 1.05 -7.22 -10.10
C LYS A 72 2.08 -7.44 -8.99
N ARG A 73 2.32 -6.44 -8.16
CA ARG A 73 3.30 -6.54 -7.05
C ARG A 73 2.73 -7.22 -5.80
N ASN A 74 1.40 -7.31 -5.69
CA ASN A 74 0.69 -7.90 -4.55
C ASN A 74 1.08 -7.28 -3.19
N ILE A 75 1.25 -5.97 -3.16
CA ILE A 75 1.60 -5.18 -1.97
C ILE A 75 0.39 -4.33 -1.58
N GLY A 76 0.03 -4.34 -0.29
CA GLY A 76 -0.93 -3.41 0.27
C GLY A 76 -0.24 -2.15 0.79
N MET A 77 -0.84 -0.98 0.55
CA MET A 77 -0.35 0.29 1.07
C MET A 77 -1.48 1.05 1.76
N VAL A 78 -1.20 1.57 2.95
CA VAL A 78 -2.07 2.52 3.65
C VAL A 78 -1.51 3.91 3.46
N PHE A 79 -2.27 4.79 2.81
CA PHE A 79 -1.87 6.18 2.59
C PHE A 79 -2.08 7.02 3.85
N GLN A 80 -1.32 8.09 3.99
CA GLN A 80 -1.47 9.04 5.09
C GLN A 80 -2.86 9.71 5.11
N SER A 81 -3.46 9.93 3.93
CA SER A 81 -4.83 10.44 3.76
C SER A 81 -5.90 9.34 3.80
N TYR A 82 -5.50 8.09 4.11
CA TYR A 82 -6.33 6.87 4.05
C TYR A 82 -6.92 6.55 2.67
N ALA A 83 -6.92 7.47 1.71
CA ALA A 83 -7.39 7.32 0.32
C ALA A 83 -8.79 6.66 0.21
N LEU A 84 -9.72 7.08 1.08
CA LEU A 84 -11.09 6.58 1.08
C LEU A 84 -11.87 7.12 -0.12
N PHE A 85 -12.82 6.32 -0.61
CA PHE A 85 -13.75 6.73 -1.66
C PHE A 85 -14.94 7.47 -1.05
N PRO A 86 -15.01 8.81 -1.14
CA PRO A 86 -16.00 9.60 -0.38
C PRO A 86 -17.45 9.33 -0.84
N THR A 87 -17.64 8.97 -2.09
CA THR A 87 -18.95 8.67 -2.68
C THR A 87 -19.49 7.27 -2.36
N MET A 88 -18.61 6.39 -1.86
CA MET A 88 -18.97 5.03 -1.47
C MET A 88 -19.42 4.96 -0.01
N SER A 89 -20.23 3.96 0.30
CA SER A 89 -20.58 3.65 1.69
C SER A 89 -19.36 3.14 2.47
N VAL A 90 -19.42 3.16 3.80
CA VAL A 90 -18.42 2.53 4.66
C VAL A 90 -18.24 1.05 4.29
N TYR A 91 -19.37 0.35 4.12
CA TYR A 91 -19.38 -1.05 3.68
C TYR A 91 -18.60 -1.24 2.37
N ASP A 92 -18.88 -0.41 1.35
CA ASP A 92 -18.25 -0.53 0.04
C ASP A 92 -16.76 -0.20 0.06
N ASN A 93 -16.34 0.76 0.88
CA ASN A 93 -14.92 1.06 1.08
C ASN A 93 -14.18 -0.14 1.68
N ILE A 94 -14.74 -0.78 2.72
CA ILE A 94 -14.12 -1.97 3.34
C ILE A 94 -14.12 -3.15 2.35
N ALA A 95 -15.21 -3.34 1.62
CA ALA A 95 -15.38 -4.44 0.67
C ALA A 95 -14.57 -4.26 -0.63
N PHE A 96 -14.07 -3.06 -0.93
CA PHE A 96 -13.54 -2.69 -2.24
C PHE A 96 -12.46 -3.66 -2.75
N GLY A 97 -11.43 -3.92 -1.95
CA GLY A 97 -10.34 -4.82 -2.33
C GLY A 97 -10.80 -6.26 -2.62
N MET A 98 -11.79 -6.75 -1.86
CA MET A 98 -12.37 -8.08 -2.06
C MET A 98 -13.22 -8.14 -3.34
N LYS A 99 -13.97 -7.05 -3.64
CA LYS A 99 -14.73 -6.93 -4.90
C LYS A 99 -13.80 -6.94 -6.12
N VAL A 100 -12.67 -6.21 -6.05
CA VAL A 100 -11.65 -6.21 -7.11
C VAL A 100 -11.07 -7.61 -7.33
N LYS A 101 -10.85 -8.37 -6.25
CA LYS A 101 -10.38 -9.77 -6.29
C LYS A 101 -11.50 -10.77 -6.65
N LYS A 102 -12.71 -10.30 -6.96
CA LYS A 102 -13.88 -11.12 -7.32
C LYS A 102 -14.27 -12.15 -6.25
N ALA A 103 -14.09 -11.84 -4.97
CA ALA A 103 -14.54 -12.67 -3.86
C ALA A 103 -16.07 -12.83 -3.89
N SER A 104 -16.58 -13.94 -3.35
CA SER A 104 -18.01 -14.22 -3.29
C SER A 104 -18.74 -13.21 -2.37
N LYS A 105 -20.04 -12.97 -2.62
CA LYS A 105 -20.85 -12.09 -1.78
C LYS A 105 -20.87 -12.52 -0.32
N THR A 106 -20.92 -13.83 -0.08
CA THR A 106 -20.93 -14.41 1.27
C THR A 106 -19.61 -14.14 1.99
N GLU A 107 -18.49 -14.34 1.32
CA GLU A 107 -17.16 -14.08 1.86
C GLU A 107 -16.96 -12.60 2.19
N ILE A 108 -17.36 -11.70 1.28
CA ILE A 108 -17.32 -10.25 1.50
C ILE A 108 -18.15 -9.88 2.73
N TYR A 109 -19.39 -10.38 2.82
CA TYR A 109 -20.28 -10.11 3.94
C TYR A 109 -19.63 -10.53 5.27
N GLN A 110 -19.21 -11.77 5.37
CA GLN A 110 -18.56 -12.31 6.58
C GLN A 110 -17.33 -11.48 6.98
N LYS A 111 -16.46 -11.17 6.03
CA LYS A 111 -15.21 -10.46 6.33
C LYS A 111 -15.46 -9.00 6.72
N VAL A 112 -16.40 -8.31 6.07
CA VAL A 112 -16.78 -6.94 6.45
C VAL A 112 -17.31 -6.93 7.88
N HIS A 113 -18.22 -7.85 8.24
CA HIS A 113 -18.78 -7.89 9.60
C HIS A 113 -17.74 -8.29 10.65
N GLU A 114 -16.81 -9.20 10.34
CA GLU A 114 -15.69 -9.52 11.23
C GLU A 114 -14.84 -8.28 11.53
N VAL A 115 -14.42 -7.55 10.49
CA VAL A 115 -13.57 -6.37 10.63
C VAL A 115 -14.28 -5.24 11.36
N THR A 116 -15.55 -5.00 11.06
CA THR A 116 -16.33 -3.92 11.70
C THR A 116 -16.62 -4.21 13.16
N ALA A 117 -16.87 -5.46 13.53
CA ALA A 117 -17.03 -5.86 14.93
C ALA A 117 -15.74 -5.62 15.73
N LYS A 118 -14.58 -6.00 15.20
CA LYS A 118 -13.27 -5.74 15.82
C LYS A 118 -12.97 -4.25 16.02
N ASN A 119 -13.46 -3.40 15.12
CA ASN A 119 -13.22 -1.96 15.14
C ASN A 119 -14.39 -1.16 15.73
N LYS A 120 -15.39 -1.82 16.33
CA LYS A 120 -16.57 -1.19 16.96
C LYS A 120 -17.36 -0.27 16.00
N ILE A 121 -17.40 -0.61 14.72
CA ILE A 121 -18.18 0.10 13.70
C ILE A 121 -19.60 -0.50 13.70
N THR A 122 -20.59 0.34 13.98
CA THR A 122 -22.00 -0.10 14.07
C THR A 122 -22.62 -0.31 12.68
N GLU A 123 -23.63 -1.18 12.60
CA GLU A 123 -24.41 -1.44 11.37
C GLU A 123 -24.98 -0.15 10.76
N SER A 124 -25.43 0.79 11.60
CA SER A 124 -25.96 2.08 11.13
C SER A 124 -24.92 2.92 10.41
N LYS A 125 -23.63 2.79 10.77
CA LYS A 125 -22.52 3.49 10.09
C LYS A 125 -22.16 2.82 8.77
N LEU A 126 -22.30 1.51 8.64
CA LEU A 126 -21.93 0.79 7.42
C LEU A 126 -22.65 1.28 6.16
N LYS A 127 -23.91 1.70 6.32
CA LYS A 127 -24.75 2.18 5.22
C LYS A 127 -24.51 3.65 4.86
N LYS A 128 -23.83 4.43 5.72
CA LYS A 128 -23.54 5.84 5.46
C LYS A 128 -22.43 5.99 4.42
N LYS A 129 -22.50 7.06 3.62
CA LYS A 129 -21.39 7.46 2.77
C LYS A 129 -20.26 8.01 3.62
N MET A 130 -19.03 7.90 3.14
CA MET A 130 -17.87 8.46 3.84
C MET A 130 -17.95 9.98 3.97
N SER A 131 -18.59 10.66 2.99
CA SER A 131 -18.87 12.11 3.05
C SER A 131 -19.83 12.54 4.17
N ASP A 132 -20.57 11.60 4.75
CA ASP A 132 -21.66 11.88 5.70
C ASP A 132 -21.26 11.51 7.15
N LEU A 133 -19.97 11.18 7.36
CA LEU A 133 -19.38 10.86 8.66
C LEU A 133 -18.55 12.03 9.20
#